data_c97811e5bbc7a84bb650f10cb76b11c6
#
_entry.id   c97811e5bbc7a84bb650f10cb76b11c6
#
_cell.length_a   1.000
_cell.length_b   1.000
_cell.length_c   1.000
_cell.angle_alpha   90.00
_cell.angle_beta   90.00
_cell.angle_gamma   90.00
#
_symmetry.space_group_name_H-M   'P 1'
#
loop_
_entity.id
_entity.type
_entity.pdbx_description
1 polymer ?
#
loop_
_entity_poly.entity_id
_entity_poly.type
_entity_poly.pdbx_seq_one_letter_code
_entity_poly.pdbx_strand_id
1 'polypeptide(L)'
;MNARTFLWIAAALFLGGALAACGKIEAITQPAAQSGNANFRTYVAMGTSITAGWESGGLVEHHQTKSYAYLFAHQAGASAFTIPSVSADGVPPLLRILSLNPLFITNAGRTPGAFTNLGQPTSYHNMAVPYSTVFDAVDSIYYYTAIPPNPPNPERILMFENIARHRGTILQQVLGQGPTFISIEYGSNEVLGAASSGSGTPLLSPPLFDAIYDTLMANIARFAPQANLALVTVPDVTTIPFFTTFPPYTVSLTTGAPVSLVGPDGPLAPADLVLLRAADSLAIGTGIPVGGYNYVNPAAPGNGRPLLDSQVLNALESAEIQSAVAAENTTIRDAATTAGAALVDLNGLLREASTTGLHYQGHTYATDFVTGGLFSLDGVHPTDLAHGFIANLMIDAVNAKYGAHIPHVNLSESATATSSRLQPARGSKPMPWIQGADRLCPIVMPGDVIAAR
;
A
#
# COMPACT_ATOMS: atom_id res chain seq x y z
N MET A 1 -72.69 -10.64 18.48
CA MET A 1 -71.27 -10.79 18.14
C MET A 1 -70.63 -11.75 19.15
N ASN A 2 -70.16 -12.90 18.71
CA ASN A 2 -69.65 -13.96 19.59
C ASN A 2 -68.25 -13.60 20.14
N ALA A 3 -67.97 -13.93 21.37
CA ALA A 3 -66.70 -13.66 22.06
C ALA A 3 -65.44 -14.04 21.23
N ARG A 4 -65.55 -15.05 20.34
CA ARG A 4 -64.47 -15.46 19.42
C ARG A 4 -64.19 -14.37 18.37
N THR A 5 -65.16 -13.67 17.88
CA THR A 5 -64.99 -12.59 16.88
C THR A 5 -64.33 -11.35 17.49
N PHE A 6 -64.61 -11.08 18.77
CA PHE A 6 -63.96 -9.99 19.52
C PHE A 6 -62.46 -10.29 19.79
N LEU A 7 -62.12 -11.54 20.04
CA LEU A 7 -60.69 -11.96 20.25
C LEU A 7 -59.88 -11.82 18.96
N TRP A 8 -60.42 -12.15 17.81
CA TRP A 8 -59.72 -12.01 16.52
C TRP A 8 -59.54 -10.57 16.12
N ILE A 9 -60.48 -9.71 16.39
CA ILE A 9 -60.34 -8.24 16.09
C ILE A 9 -59.33 -7.59 17.05
N ALA A 10 -59.31 -7.97 18.32
CA ALA A 10 -58.28 -7.52 19.29
C ALA A 10 -56.88 -8.00 18.91
N ALA A 11 -56.72 -9.28 18.50
CA ALA A 11 -55.44 -9.81 18.04
C ALA A 11 -54.95 -9.16 16.73
N ALA A 12 -55.83 -8.85 15.77
CA ALA A 12 -55.46 -8.16 14.57
C ALA A 12 -55.06 -6.68 14.80
N LEU A 13 -55.71 -6.02 15.76
CA LEU A 13 -55.36 -4.64 16.16
C LEU A 13 -54.02 -4.60 16.94
N PHE A 14 -53.71 -5.65 17.73
CA PHE A 14 -52.42 -5.75 18.41
C PHE A 14 -51.26 -6.09 17.46
N LEU A 15 -51.48 -6.94 16.45
CA LEU A 15 -50.48 -7.22 15.38
C LEU A 15 -50.28 -5.99 14.48
N GLY A 16 -51.34 -5.26 14.14
CA GLY A 16 -51.24 -4.03 13.35
C GLY A 16 -50.51 -2.90 14.08
N GLY A 17 -50.66 -2.81 15.40
CA GLY A 17 -49.96 -1.83 16.27
C GLY A 17 -48.46 -2.19 16.43
N ALA A 18 -48.10 -3.48 16.47
CA ALA A 18 -46.71 -3.90 16.56
C ALA A 18 -45.91 -3.67 15.26
N LEU A 19 -46.57 -3.73 14.11
CA LEU A 19 -45.96 -3.44 12.81
C LEU A 19 -45.81 -1.93 12.53
N ALA A 20 -46.64 -1.10 13.15
CA ALA A 20 -46.50 0.37 13.06
C ALA A 20 -45.48 0.95 14.04
N ALA A 21 -45.04 0.18 15.05
CA ALA A 21 -43.98 0.54 15.99
C ALA A 21 -42.56 0.23 15.49
N CYS A 22 -42.38 -0.35 14.29
CA CYS A 22 -41.13 -0.24 13.54
C CYS A 22 -41.00 1.23 13.07
N GLY A 23 -40.80 2.14 14.04
CA GLY A 23 -40.30 3.47 13.74
C GLY A 23 -39.06 3.30 12.88
N LYS A 24 -38.94 4.10 11.85
CA LYS A 24 -37.72 4.23 11.06
C LYS A 24 -36.57 4.24 12.06
N ILE A 25 -35.75 3.18 12.07
CA ILE A 25 -34.44 3.28 12.69
C ILE A 25 -33.79 4.37 11.83
N GLU A 26 -33.83 5.62 12.33
CA GLU A 26 -33.00 6.65 11.74
C GLU A 26 -31.61 6.07 11.71
N ALA A 27 -31.06 5.93 10.51
CA ALA A 27 -29.67 5.52 10.35
C ALA A 27 -28.89 6.42 11.30
N ILE A 28 -28.13 5.84 12.23
CA ILE A 28 -27.29 6.62 13.14
C ILE A 28 -26.35 7.38 12.22
N THR A 29 -26.68 8.64 11.96
CA THR A 29 -25.84 9.50 11.13
C THR A 29 -24.55 9.71 11.91
N GLN A 30 -23.45 9.41 11.26
CA GLN A 30 -22.12 9.65 11.83
C GLN A 30 -22.04 11.12 12.23
N PRO A 31 -21.53 11.46 13.42
CA PRO A 31 -21.39 12.86 13.84
C PRO A 31 -20.61 13.64 12.77
N ALA A 32 -21.02 14.88 12.51
CA ALA A 32 -20.27 15.76 11.62
C ALA A 32 -18.85 15.98 12.18
N ALA A 33 -17.85 15.96 11.30
CA ALA A 33 -16.48 16.25 11.69
C ALA A 33 -16.36 17.66 12.27
N GLN A 34 -15.60 17.77 13.36
CA GLN A 34 -15.18 19.05 13.93
C GLN A 34 -13.67 19.20 13.69
N SER A 35 -13.28 20.30 13.06
CA SER A 35 -11.89 20.50 12.61
C SER A 35 -10.91 20.90 13.73
N GLY A 36 -11.40 21.30 14.90
CA GLY A 36 -10.52 21.83 15.95
C GLY A 36 -9.72 23.03 15.43
N ASN A 37 -8.41 22.99 15.58
CA ASN A 37 -7.48 23.99 15.07
C ASN A 37 -6.99 23.72 13.65
N ALA A 38 -7.46 22.65 12.99
CA ALA A 38 -7.13 22.34 11.62
C ALA A 38 -8.14 22.95 10.63
N ASN A 39 -7.72 23.10 9.38
CA ASN A 39 -8.57 23.57 8.30
C ASN A 39 -8.47 22.60 7.11
N PHE A 40 -9.52 21.84 6.86
CA PHE A 40 -9.57 20.81 5.80
C PHE A 40 -10.20 21.30 4.50
N ARG A 41 -10.53 22.61 4.38
CA ARG A 41 -11.25 23.14 3.21
C ARG A 41 -10.56 22.82 1.88
N THR A 42 -9.25 22.99 1.82
CA THR A 42 -8.42 22.60 0.66
C THR A 42 -7.38 21.59 1.15
N TYR A 43 -7.79 20.35 1.25
CA TYR A 43 -6.89 19.27 1.56
C TYR A 43 -6.22 18.77 0.27
N VAL A 44 -4.90 18.66 0.28
CA VAL A 44 -4.09 18.12 -0.81
C VAL A 44 -3.18 17.03 -0.25
N ALA A 45 -3.14 15.88 -0.89
CA ALA A 45 -2.25 14.78 -0.56
C ALA A 45 -1.12 14.70 -1.58
N MET A 46 0.11 14.48 -1.11
CA MET A 46 1.25 14.16 -1.93
C MET A 46 1.96 12.93 -1.35
N GLY A 47 2.51 12.11 -2.22
CA GLY A 47 3.11 10.84 -1.79
C GLY A 47 3.28 9.85 -2.95
N THR A 48 3.30 8.59 -2.58
CA THR A 48 3.63 7.47 -3.47
C THR A 48 2.38 6.67 -3.88
N SER A 49 2.60 5.41 -4.28
CA SER A 49 1.53 4.47 -4.65
C SER A 49 0.54 4.21 -3.51
N ILE A 50 0.99 4.23 -2.24
CA ILE A 50 0.11 4.05 -1.08
C ILE A 50 -0.91 5.20 -1.02
N THR A 51 -0.45 6.44 -1.11
CA THR A 51 -1.32 7.61 -1.12
C THR A 51 -2.24 7.66 -2.36
N ALA A 52 -1.75 7.17 -3.52
CA ALA A 52 -2.51 7.11 -4.75
C ALA A 52 -3.65 6.07 -4.73
N GLY A 53 -3.61 5.08 -3.84
CA GLY A 53 -4.56 3.96 -3.81
C GLY A 53 -4.25 2.87 -4.83
N TRP A 54 -2.95 2.57 -5.00
CA TRP A 54 -2.50 1.43 -5.80
C TRP A 54 -2.82 0.13 -5.07
N GLU A 55 -3.42 -0.81 -5.78
CA GLU A 55 -3.74 -2.13 -5.27
C GLU A 55 -3.59 -3.19 -6.36
N SER A 56 -3.07 -4.36 -6.00
CA SER A 56 -2.99 -5.52 -6.90
C SER A 56 -2.29 -5.22 -8.24
N GLY A 57 -1.22 -4.41 -8.20
CA GLY A 57 -0.37 -4.11 -9.35
C GLY A 57 -0.85 -2.98 -10.25
N GLY A 58 -1.82 -2.15 -9.86
CA GLY A 58 -2.28 -1.03 -10.68
C GLY A 58 -3.18 -0.02 -9.96
N LEU A 59 -3.49 1.07 -10.64
CA LEU A 59 -4.50 2.03 -10.24
C LEU A 59 -5.83 1.72 -10.90
N VAL A 60 -6.93 1.85 -10.15
CA VAL A 60 -8.31 1.85 -10.65
C VAL A 60 -9.17 2.70 -9.72
N GLU A 61 -10.14 3.43 -10.25
CA GLU A 61 -10.97 4.38 -9.48
C GLU A 61 -11.61 3.73 -8.24
N HIS A 62 -12.03 2.46 -8.35
CA HIS A 62 -12.62 1.73 -7.24
C HIS A 62 -11.68 1.68 -6.01
N HIS A 63 -10.39 1.37 -6.20
CA HIS A 63 -9.40 1.35 -5.11
C HIS A 63 -8.89 2.76 -4.76
N GLN A 64 -8.73 3.63 -5.76
CA GLN A 64 -8.34 5.03 -5.53
C GLN A 64 -9.30 5.75 -4.56
N THR A 65 -10.62 5.49 -4.67
CA THR A 65 -11.64 6.04 -3.75
C THR A 65 -11.69 5.34 -2.39
N LYS A 66 -10.87 4.32 -2.19
CA LYS A 66 -10.62 3.65 -0.91
C LYS A 66 -9.24 3.94 -0.35
N SER A 67 -8.40 4.72 -1.04
CA SER A 67 -7.12 5.14 -0.49
C SER A 67 -7.30 5.89 0.83
N TYR A 68 -6.36 5.76 1.74
CA TYR A 68 -6.43 6.41 3.04
C TYR A 68 -6.61 7.94 2.93
N ALA A 69 -5.96 8.53 1.91
CA ALA A 69 -6.06 9.97 1.66
C ALA A 69 -7.48 10.38 1.22
N TYR A 70 -8.11 9.58 0.35
CA TYR A 70 -9.49 9.82 -0.08
C TYR A 70 -10.48 9.63 1.08
N LEU A 71 -10.31 8.55 1.84
CA LEU A 71 -11.15 8.25 3.01
C LEU A 71 -11.02 9.35 4.08
N PHE A 72 -9.80 9.81 4.36
CA PHE A 72 -9.56 10.92 5.27
C PHE A 72 -10.23 12.22 4.79
N ALA A 73 -10.06 12.56 3.50
CA ALA A 73 -10.67 13.74 2.90
C ALA A 73 -12.20 13.76 3.13
N HIS A 74 -12.84 12.61 2.91
CA HIS A 74 -14.28 12.46 3.07
C HIS A 74 -14.69 12.58 4.53
N GLN A 75 -13.99 11.93 5.46
CA GLN A 75 -14.29 11.99 6.89
C GLN A 75 -14.03 13.37 7.50
N ALA A 76 -12.97 14.05 7.06
CA ALA A 76 -12.62 15.40 7.51
C ALA A 76 -13.51 16.49 6.90
N GLY A 77 -14.39 16.15 5.96
CA GLY A 77 -15.29 17.11 5.31
C GLY A 77 -14.58 18.10 4.38
N ALA A 78 -13.53 17.67 3.67
CA ALA A 78 -12.89 18.49 2.65
C ALA A 78 -13.89 18.90 1.57
N SER A 79 -13.79 20.15 1.06
CA SER A 79 -14.77 20.71 0.11
C SER A 79 -14.79 19.96 -1.21
N ALA A 80 -13.62 19.44 -1.63
CA ALA A 80 -13.42 18.57 -2.80
C ALA A 80 -12.15 17.76 -2.60
N PHE A 81 -12.09 16.56 -3.15
CA PHE A 81 -10.86 15.79 -3.22
C PHE A 81 -10.80 15.01 -4.53
N THR A 82 -10.26 15.66 -5.56
CA THR A 82 -10.16 15.07 -6.90
C THR A 82 -8.94 14.17 -7.00
N ILE A 83 -9.11 13.05 -7.69
CA ILE A 83 -8.09 12.05 -7.96
C ILE A 83 -7.85 11.90 -9.47
N PRO A 84 -6.69 11.42 -9.92
CA PRO A 84 -6.46 11.03 -11.31
C PRO A 84 -7.20 9.70 -11.59
N SER A 85 -8.51 9.77 -11.89
CA SER A 85 -9.37 8.59 -12.02
C SER A 85 -8.94 7.66 -13.15
N VAL A 86 -8.93 6.35 -12.87
CA VAL A 86 -8.56 5.28 -13.82
C VAL A 86 -9.71 4.30 -13.97
N SER A 87 -10.09 4.00 -15.23
CA SER A 87 -11.15 3.03 -15.53
C SER A 87 -10.72 1.57 -15.25
N ALA A 88 -11.69 0.68 -15.13
CA ALA A 88 -11.40 -0.76 -15.16
C ALA A 88 -10.77 -1.17 -16.52
N ASP A 89 -9.90 -2.13 -16.58
CA ASP A 89 -9.36 -3.05 -15.56
C ASP A 89 -8.13 -2.54 -14.81
N GLY A 90 -7.89 -1.23 -14.76
CA GLY A 90 -6.76 -0.61 -14.09
C GLY A 90 -5.57 -0.30 -15.01
N VAL A 91 -4.66 0.55 -14.54
CA VAL A 91 -3.43 0.94 -15.22
C VAL A 91 -2.25 0.79 -14.23
N PRO A 92 -1.31 -0.16 -14.49
CA PRO A 92 -1.46 -1.36 -15.34
C PRO A 92 -2.69 -2.21 -14.98
N PRO A 93 -3.06 -3.22 -15.81
CA PRO A 93 -4.17 -4.10 -15.48
C PRO A 93 -3.94 -4.84 -14.17
N LEU A 94 -4.95 -4.84 -13.29
CA LEU A 94 -4.85 -5.45 -11.98
C LEU A 94 -4.59 -6.96 -12.06
N LEU A 95 -3.82 -7.47 -11.12
CA LEU A 95 -3.65 -8.89 -10.86
C LEU A 95 -4.99 -9.52 -10.44
N ARG A 96 -5.15 -10.81 -10.76
CA ARG A 96 -6.29 -11.64 -10.34
C ARG A 96 -5.84 -13.07 -10.03
N ILE A 97 -6.57 -13.73 -9.18
CA ILE A 97 -6.39 -15.15 -8.88
C ILE A 97 -7.09 -15.94 -9.99
N LEU A 98 -6.36 -16.80 -10.70
CA LEU A 98 -6.92 -17.75 -11.67
C LEU A 98 -7.14 -19.14 -11.09
N SER A 99 -6.33 -19.56 -10.11
CA SER A 99 -6.42 -20.86 -9.45
C SER A 99 -6.00 -20.71 -7.99
N LEU A 100 -6.58 -21.54 -7.12
CA LEU A 100 -6.26 -21.60 -5.71
C LEU A 100 -5.35 -22.78 -5.35
N ASN A 101 -5.24 -23.76 -6.22
CA ASN A 101 -4.42 -24.95 -5.99
C ASN A 101 -3.84 -25.49 -7.31
N PRO A 102 -2.58 -25.20 -7.63
CA PRO A 102 -1.73 -24.22 -6.96
C PRO A 102 -2.30 -22.80 -7.04
N LEU A 103 -1.91 -21.92 -6.09
CA LEU A 103 -2.31 -20.52 -6.15
C LEU A 103 -1.61 -19.85 -7.34
N PHE A 104 -2.40 -19.50 -8.34
CA PHE A 104 -1.90 -18.88 -9.56
C PHE A 104 -2.51 -17.48 -9.74
N ILE A 105 -1.63 -16.47 -9.78
CA ILE A 105 -1.98 -15.06 -9.86
C ILE A 105 -1.37 -14.48 -11.15
N THR A 106 -2.15 -13.71 -11.90
CA THR A 106 -1.71 -13.07 -13.15
C THR A 106 -2.63 -11.93 -13.56
N ASN A 107 -2.16 -11.04 -14.41
CA ASN A 107 -2.97 -10.08 -15.16
C ASN A 107 -3.11 -10.45 -16.65
N ALA A 108 -2.60 -11.60 -17.07
CA ALA A 108 -2.66 -12.05 -18.46
C ALA A 108 -4.10 -12.07 -19.00
N GLY A 109 -4.28 -11.59 -20.23
CA GLY A 109 -5.57 -11.51 -20.90
C GLY A 109 -6.50 -10.39 -20.41
N ARG A 110 -6.03 -9.48 -19.55
CA ARG A 110 -6.75 -8.25 -19.20
C ARG A 110 -6.36 -7.09 -20.14
N THR A 111 -7.32 -6.24 -20.43
CA THR A 111 -7.08 -5.02 -21.21
C THR A 111 -6.76 -3.88 -20.26
N PRO A 112 -5.72 -3.10 -20.50
CA PRO A 112 -5.44 -1.92 -19.68
C PRO A 112 -6.63 -0.95 -19.68
N GLY A 113 -6.92 -0.38 -18.52
CA GLY A 113 -7.79 0.78 -18.38
C GLY A 113 -7.15 2.04 -18.95
N ALA A 114 -7.75 3.18 -18.66
CA ALA A 114 -7.23 4.49 -19.06
C ALA A 114 -7.51 5.53 -17.97
N PHE A 115 -6.70 6.57 -17.91
CA PHE A 115 -7.03 7.77 -17.14
C PHE A 115 -8.24 8.47 -17.78
N THR A 116 -9.29 8.73 -16.98
CA THR A 116 -10.60 9.16 -17.50
C THR A 116 -10.84 10.66 -17.41
N ASN A 117 -10.06 11.37 -16.60
CA ASN A 117 -10.28 12.79 -16.30
C ASN A 117 -9.04 13.69 -16.56
N LEU A 118 -8.23 13.34 -17.56
CA LEU A 118 -7.02 14.11 -17.95
C LEU A 118 -7.32 15.56 -18.34
N GLY A 119 -8.55 15.83 -18.80
CA GLY A 119 -9.02 17.16 -19.16
C GLY A 119 -9.30 18.10 -17.98
N GLN A 120 -9.11 17.65 -16.72
CA GLN A 120 -9.31 18.49 -15.55
C GLN A 120 -8.40 19.73 -15.62
N PRO A 121 -8.95 20.96 -15.51
CA PRO A 121 -8.19 22.20 -15.72
C PRO A 121 -7.19 22.50 -14.59
N THR A 122 -7.52 22.07 -13.36
CA THR A 122 -6.67 22.24 -12.18
C THR A 122 -5.82 20.99 -11.90
N SER A 123 -4.83 21.10 -11.02
CA SER A 123 -4.14 19.95 -10.46
C SER A 123 -5.13 19.10 -9.64
N TYR A 124 -4.86 17.80 -9.49
CA TYR A 124 -5.64 16.94 -8.62
C TYR A 124 -5.37 17.27 -7.16
N HIS A 125 -6.32 17.01 -6.28
CA HIS A 125 -6.06 17.12 -4.83
C HIS A 125 -5.21 15.94 -4.33
N ASN A 126 -5.38 14.76 -4.91
CA ASN A 126 -4.42 13.68 -4.72
C ASN A 126 -3.32 13.78 -5.79
N MET A 127 -2.19 14.37 -5.42
CA MET A 127 -0.99 14.53 -6.25
C MET A 127 0.04 13.41 -6.02
N ALA A 128 -0.39 12.32 -5.42
CA ALA A 128 0.48 11.16 -5.22
C ALA A 128 0.74 10.44 -6.54
N VAL A 129 2.02 10.16 -6.80
CA VAL A 129 2.46 9.49 -8.02
C VAL A 129 3.11 8.16 -7.65
N PRO A 130 2.56 7.02 -8.11
CA PRO A 130 3.24 5.73 -7.95
C PRO A 130 4.68 5.78 -8.46
N TYR A 131 5.56 5.05 -7.80
CA TYR A 131 7.01 5.00 -8.07
C TYR A 131 7.80 6.27 -7.72
N SER A 132 7.17 7.34 -7.21
CA SER A 132 7.88 8.56 -6.86
C SER A 132 8.69 8.40 -5.57
N THR A 133 9.83 9.08 -5.55
CA THR A 133 10.66 9.33 -4.37
C THR A 133 10.43 10.76 -3.88
N VAL A 134 11.00 11.12 -2.72
CA VAL A 134 10.96 12.52 -2.23
C VAL A 134 11.65 13.48 -3.21
N PHE A 135 12.68 13.01 -3.92
CA PHE A 135 13.35 13.80 -4.96
C PHE A 135 12.38 14.19 -6.07
N ASP A 136 11.54 13.28 -6.49
CA ASP A 136 10.54 13.48 -7.53
C ASP A 136 9.48 14.54 -7.15
N ALA A 137 9.26 14.76 -5.87
CA ALA A 137 8.34 15.78 -5.40
C ALA A 137 8.83 17.19 -5.73
N VAL A 138 10.14 17.41 -5.73
CA VAL A 138 10.78 18.73 -5.88
C VAL A 138 11.42 18.95 -7.25
N ASP A 139 11.67 17.90 -8.04
CA ASP A 139 12.25 17.93 -9.37
C ASP A 139 11.28 17.36 -10.41
N SER A 140 11.07 18.08 -11.51
CA SER A 140 10.23 17.62 -12.63
C SER A 140 11.04 17.15 -13.84
N ILE A 141 12.35 17.40 -13.86
CA ILE A 141 13.19 17.11 -15.03
C ILE A 141 13.45 15.61 -15.13
N TYR A 142 13.66 14.97 -14.00
CA TYR A 142 14.04 13.56 -13.91
C TYR A 142 13.03 12.58 -14.54
N TYR A 143 11.74 12.88 -14.52
CA TYR A 143 10.74 11.99 -15.15
C TYR A 143 10.66 12.11 -16.65
N TYR A 144 10.86 13.35 -17.14
CA TYR A 144 10.66 13.67 -18.54
C TYR A 144 11.93 13.48 -19.37
N THR A 145 13.07 13.53 -18.71
CA THR A 145 14.35 13.24 -19.35
C THR A 145 14.85 11.89 -18.83
N ALA A 146 14.51 10.84 -19.53
CA ALA A 146 15.15 9.56 -19.34
C ALA A 146 16.67 9.73 -19.45
N ILE A 147 17.37 9.77 -18.31
CA ILE A 147 18.83 9.87 -18.31
C ILE A 147 19.38 8.49 -18.65
N PRO A 148 20.03 8.29 -19.82
CA PRO A 148 20.73 7.05 -20.11
C PRO A 148 21.76 6.74 -19.01
N PRO A 149 22.09 5.43 -18.71
CA PRO A 149 22.10 4.35 -19.69
C PRO A 149 20.92 3.39 -19.63
N ASN A 150 20.01 3.49 -18.69
CA ASN A 150 18.93 2.53 -18.58
C ASN A 150 17.66 3.02 -19.28
N PRO A 151 16.92 2.15 -20.00
CA PRO A 151 15.61 2.55 -20.48
C PRO A 151 14.76 2.95 -19.28
N PRO A 152 14.11 4.12 -19.32
CA PRO A 152 13.26 4.58 -18.25
C PRO A 152 12.17 3.56 -18.01
N ASN A 153 11.77 3.36 -16.76
CA ASN A 153 10.62 2.52 -16.44
C ASN A 153 9.36 3.11 -17.11
N PRO A 154 8.79 2.45 -18.13
CA PRO A 154 7.67 3.01 -18.89
C PRO A 154 6.42 3.20 -18.03
N GLU A 155 6.23 2.40 -16.98
CA GLU A 155 5.09 2.54 -16.07
C GLU A 155 5.26 3.78 -15.18
N ARG A 156 6.47 4.05 -14.71
CA ARG A 156 6.79 5.27 -13.97
C ARG A 156 6.52 6.51 -14.83
N ILE A 157 7.02 6.54 -16.05
CA ILE A 157 6.75 7.64 -16.98
C ILE A 157 5.26 7.81 -17.19
N LEU A 158 4.54 6.72 -17.45
CA LEU A 158 3.09 6.76 -17.64
C LEU A 158 2.37 7.41 -16.45
N MET A 159 2.77 7.09 -15.21
CA MET A 159 2.17 7.68 -14.02
C MET A 159 2.44 9.20 -13.95
N PHE A 160 3.68 9.62 -14.16
CA PHE A 160 4.02 11.04 -14.13
C PHE A 160 3.33 11.84 -15.25
N GLU A 161 3.32 11.33 -16.47
CA GLU A 161 2.67 11.97 -17.62
C GLU A 161 1.18 12.23 -17.37
N ASN A 162 0.50 11.31 -16.71
CA ASN A 162 -0.94 11.39 -16.51
C ASN A 162 -1.35 12.09 -15.20
N ILE A 163 -0.48 12.10 -14.18
CA ILE A 163 -0.78 12.73 -12.89
C ILE A 163 -0.20 14.14 -12.82
N ALA A 164 1.10 14.30 -13.06
CA ALA A 164 1.76 15.60 -13.04
C ALA A 164 1.47 16.42 -14.31
N ARG A 165 1.26 15.79 -15.48
CA ARG A 165 0.77 16.40 -16.72
C ARG A 165 1.59 17.61 -17.20
N HIS A 166 2.92 17.58 -17.03
CA HIS A 166 3.84 18.67 -17.40
C HIS A 166 3.50 20.06 -16.81
N ARG A 167 2.86 20.12 -15.64
CA ARG A 167 2.43 21.36 -14.99
C ARG A 167 3.40 21.85 -13.91
N GLY A 168 4.64 21.45 -13.97
CA GLY A 168 5.67 21.72 -12.96
C GLY A 168 5.85 20.55 -11.99
N THR A 169 6.61 20.76 -10.92
CA THR A 169 6.84 19.72 -9.90
C THR A 169 5.56 19.37 -9.14
N ILE A 170 5.54 18.21 -8.50
CA ILE A 170 4.42 17.82 -7.62
C ILE A 170 4.23 18.91 -6.55
N LEU A 171 5.32 19.34 -5.91
CA LEU A 171 5.29 20.37 -4.87
C LEU A 171 4.73 21.70 -5.38
N GLN A 172 5.15 22.17 -6.56
CA GLN A 172 4.63 23.40 -7.16
C GLN A 172 3.12 23.30 -7.39
N GLN A 173 2.64 22.15 -7.86
CA GLN A 173 1.22 21.92 -8.10
C GLN A 173 0.42 21.82 -6.81
N VAL A 174 0.97 21.22 -5.75
CA VAL A 174 0.36 21.19 -4.41
C VAL A 174 0.21 22.62 -3.87
N LEU A 175 1.31 23.38 -3.84
CA LEU A 175 1.33 24.75 -3.33
C LEU A 175 0.43 25.69 -4.14
N GLY A 176 0.37 25.49 -5.47
CA GLY A 176 -0.46 26.30 -6.38
C GLY A 176 -1.97 26.14 -6.14
N GLN A 177 -2.41 25.14 -5.38
CA GLN A 177 -3.82 24.98 -5.01
C GLN A 177 -4.23 25.80 -3.77
N GLY A 178 -3.30 26.49 -3.11
CA GLY A 178 -3.56 27.22 -1.87
C GLY A 178 -4.03 26.28 -0.74
N PRO A 179 -3.27 25.21 -0.43
CA PRO A 179 -3.72 24.19 0.50
C PRO A 179 -3.87 24.75 1.91
N THR A 180 -4.92 24.30 2.60
CA THR A 180 -5.12 24.56 4.02
C THR A 180 -4.72 23.35 4.88
N PHE A 181 -4.63 22.17 4.27
CA PHE A 181 -4.11 20.94 4.87
C PHE A 181 -3.31 20.14 3.83
N ILE A 182 -2.16 19.62 4.21
CA ILE A 182 -1.32 18.79 3.35
C ILE A 182 -0.94 17.51 4.08
N SER A 183 -1.14 16.35 3.46
CA SER A 183 -0.51 15.10 3.90
C SER A 183 0.67 14.73 3.00
N ILE A 184 1.75 14.22 3.62
CA ILE A 184 3.02 13.93 2.96
C ILE A 184 3.45 12.50 3.31
N GLU A 185 3.59 11.64 2.29
CA GLU A 185 4.02 10.24 2.42
C GLU A 185 5.13 9.98 1.39
N TYR A 186 6.39 10.06 1.80
CA TYR A 186 7.58 9.73 1.00
C TYR A 186 8.59 8.94 1.85
N GLY A 187 9.51 8.23 1.19
CA GLY A 187 10.55 7.40 1.77
C GLY A 187 10.36 5.91 1.43
N SER A 188 9.10 5.47 1.29
CA SER A 188 8.83 4.05 1.02
C SER A 188 9.52 3.52 -0.24
N ASN A 189 9.58 4.30 -1.32
CA ASN A 189 10.18 3.87 -2.58
C ASN A 189 11.71 3.92 -2.56
N GLU A 190 12.29 4.77 -1.74
CA GLU A 190 13.73 4.87 -1.54
C GLU A 190 14.32 3.55 -1.04
N VAL A 191 13.64 2.91 -0.12
CA VAL A 191 14.06 1.63 0.49
C VAL A 191 13.48 0.42 -0.26
N LEU A 192 12.20 0.47 -0.68
CA LEU A 192 11.54 -0.63 -1.37
C LEU A 192 12.17 -0.91 -2.74
N GLY A 193 12.58 0.13 -3.48
CA GLY A 193 13.22 -0.02 -4.78
C GLY A 193 14.50 -0.83 -4.69
N ALA A 194 15.34 -0.54 -3.72
CA ALA A 194 16.56 -1.29 -3.45
C ALA A 194 16.24 -2.72 -2.99
N ALA A 195 15.47 -2.86 -1.92
CA ALA A 195 15.16 -4.16 -1.32
C ALA A 195 14.51 -5.11 -2.33
N SER A 196 13.56 -4.63 -3.15
CA SER A 196 12.88 -5.44 -4.16
C SER A 196 13.77 -5.87 -5.33
N SER A 197 14.93 -5.25 -5.49
CA SER A 197 15.96 -5.63 -6.46
C SER A 197 17.05 -6.56 -5.89
N GLY A 198 16.93 -6.96 -4.60
CA GLY A 198 17.96 -7.75 -3.93
C GLY A 198 19.17 -6.91 -3.52
N SER A 199 18.98 -5.66 -3.11
CA SER A 199 20.06 -4.75 -2.71
C SER A 199 19.75 -4.09 -1.36
N GLY A 200 20.74 -4.01 -0.48
CA GLY A 200 20.66 -3.27 0.77
C GLY A 200 20.88 -1.77 0.65
N THR A 201 21.33 -1.29 -0.53
CA THR A 201 21.67 0.12 -0.72
C THR A 201 20.44 0.90 -1.16
N PRO A 202 19.85 1.80 -0.33
CA PRO A 202 18.67 2.57 -0.69
C PRO A 202 18.93 3.47 -1.91
N LEU A 203 17.85 3.79 -2.65
CA LEU A 203 17.94 4.63 -3.86
C LEU A 203 18.47 6.04 -3.57
N LEU A 204 18.08 6.59 -2.42
CA LEU A 204 18.65 7.82 -1.88
C LEU A 204 19.37 7.47 -0.58
N SER A 205 20.60 7.93 -0.42
CA SER A 205 21.27 7.78 0.88
C SER A 205 20.50 8.58 1.95
N PRO A 206 20.46 8.13 3.21
CA PRO A 206 19.75 8.84 4.26
C PRO A 206 20.10 10.33 4.40
N PRO A 207 21.39 10.77 4.29
CA PRO A 207 21.70 12.20 4.29
C PRO A 207 21.15 12.97 3.09
N LEU A 208 21.03 12.32 1.92
CA LEU A 208 20.44 12.95 0.74
C LEU A 208 18.92 13.03 0.87
N PHE A 209 18.28 11.99 1.39
CA PHE A 209 16.87 12.02 1.75
C PHE A 209 16.55 13.18 2.70
N ASP A 210 17.33 13.31 3.78
CA ASP A 210 17.21 14.39 4.77
C ASP A 210 17.28 15.77 4.12
N ALA A 211 18.30 16.04 3.32
CA ALA A 211 18.48 17.33 2.66
C ALA A 211 17.33 17.68 1.68
N ILE A 212 16.79 16.67 0.97
CA ILE A 212 15.67 16.87 0.06
C ILE A 212 14.37 17.07 0.83
N TYR A 213 14.15 16.29 1.89
CA TYR A 213 12.98 16.42 2.75
C TYR A 213 12.94 17.79 3.44
N ASP A 214 14.10 18.28 3.92
CA ASP A 214 14.23 19.65 4.45
C ASP A 214 13.90 20.72 3.40
N THR A 215 14.36 20.52 2.16
CA THR A 215 14.02 21.41 1.04
C THR A 215 12.50 21.41 0.78
N LEU A 216 11.86 20.25 0.79
CA LEU A 216 10.41 20.10 0.67
C LEU A 216 9.70 20.91 1.76
N MET A 217 10.06 20.68 3.02
CA MET A 217 9.46 21.32 4.19
C MET A 217 9.69 22.83 4.23
N ALA A 218 10.88 23.30 3.86
CA ALA A 218 11.20 24.72 3.78
C ALA A 218 10.33 25.44 2.73
N ASN A 219 10.09 24.82 1.58
CA ASN A 219 9.20 25.37 0.55
C ASN A 219 7.73 25.41 1.05
N ILE A 220 7.27 24.38 1.73
CA ILE A 220 5.91 24.39 2.31
C ILE A 220 5.78 25.49 3.35
N ALA A 221 6.74 25.62 4.26
CA ALA A 221 6.75 26.69 5.27
C ALA A 221 6.77 28.09 4.65
N ARG A 222 7.46 28.25 3.52
CA ARG A 222 7.54 29.55 2.81
C ARG A 222 6.28 29.91 2.04
N PHE A 223 5.68 28.95 1.33
CA PHE A 223 4.61 29.23 0.36
C PHE A 223 3.22 28.84 0.83
N ALA A 224 3.12 28.00 1.87
CA ALA A 224 1.87 27.63 2.52
C ALA A 224 1.98 27.67 4.06
N PRO A 225 2.43 28.79 4.67
CA PRO A 225 2.75 28.87 6.11
C PRO A 225 1.56 28.65 7.04
N GLN A 226 0.35 28.70 6.52
CA GLN A 226 -0.89 28.49 7.29
C GLN A 226 -1.49 27.08 7.09
N ALA A 227 -0.86 26.25 6.25
CA ALA A 227 -1.34 24.89 6.04
C ALA A 227 -1.05 24.02 7.27
N ASN A 228 -2.04 23.30 7.73
CA ASN A 228 -1.84 22.21 8.69
C ASN A 228 -1.23 21.01 7.97
N LEU A 229 -0.40 20.24 8.65
CA LEU A 229 0.36 19.16 8.04
C LEU A 229 0.13 17.81 8.74
N ALA A 230 0.14 16.72 7.96
CA ALA A 230 0.26 15.36 8.47
C ALA A 230 1.42 14.67 7.74
N LEU A 231 2.44 14.22 8.47
CA LEU A 231 3.61 13.54 7.94
C LEU A 231 3.52 12.06 8.28
N VAL A 232 3.72 11.20 7.27
CA VAL A 232 3.57 9.74 7.39
C VAL A 232 4.95 9.10 7.47
N THR A 233 5.17 8.22 8.46
CA THR A 233 6.43 7.49 8.60
C THR A 233 6.56 6.38 7.56
N VAL A 234 7.81 6.07 7.19
CA VAL A 234 8.17 4.98 6.25
C VAL A 234 8.00 3.64 6.95
N PRO A 235 7.20 2.71 6.39
CA PRO A 235 7.06 1.36 6.94
C PRO A 235 8.32 0.52 6.72
N ASP A 236 8.60 -0.45 7.60
CA ASP A 236 9.65 -1.45 7.38
C ASP A 236 9.23 -2.42 6.26
N VAL A 237 9.69 -2.13 5.04
CA VAL A 237 9.34 -2.90 3.85
C VAL A 237 9.78 -4.36 3.90
N THR A 238 10.78 -4.71 4.72
CA THR A 238 11.27 -6.10 4.82
C THR A 238 10.25 -7.05 5.48
N THR A 239 9.20 -6.50 6.09
CA THR A 239 8.15 -7.27 6.81
C THR A 239 6.87 -7.51 5.99
N ILE A 240 6.79 -6.96 4.77
CA ILE A 240 5.61 -7.14 3.90
C ILE A 240 5.66 -8.49 3.15
N PRO A 241 4.51 -9.00 2.64
CA PRO A 241 4.45 -10.30 1.98
C PRO A 241 5.42 -10.51 0.83
N PHE A 242 5.77 -9.44 0.11
CA PHE A 242 6.75 -9.51 -0.98
C PHE A 242 8.09 -10.13 -0.54
N PHE A 243 8.48 -9.96 0.71
CA PHE A 243 9.73 -10.46 1.30
C PHE A 243 9.54 -11.67 2.19
N THR A 244 8.33 -11.92 2.70
CA THR A 244 8.10 -12.92 3.76
C THR A 244 7.28 -14.13 3.32
N THR A 245 6.81 -14.17 2.06
CA THR A 245 5.94 -15.25 1.57
C THR A 245 6.70 -16.55 1.37
N PHE A 246 7.89 -16.52 0.79
CA PHE A 246 8.70 -17.70 0.56
C PHE A 246 9.73 -17.89 1.68
N PRO A 247 9.73 -19.05 2.35
CA PRO A 247 10.79 -19.35 3.31
C PRO A 247 12.11 -19.61 2.58
N PRO A 248 13.27 -19.35 3.20
CA PRO A 248 14.57 -19.64 2.61
C PRO A 248 14.94 -21.14 2.64
N TYR A 249 13.97 -22.00 2.90
CA TYR A 249 14.14 -23.46 2.98
C TYR A 249 12.93 -24.18 2.40
N THR A 250 13.13 -25.45 2.05
CA THR A 250 12.10 -26.42 1.71
C THR A 250 12.27 -27.70 2.53
N VAL A 251 11.54 -28.75 2.21
CA VAL A 251 11.72 -30.05 2.84
C VAL A 251 12.31 -31.06 1.87
N SER A 252 13.21 -31.90 2.35
CA SER A 252 13.75 -33.04 1.59
C SER A 252 12.66 -34.09 1.37
N LEU A 253 12.46 -34.49 0.11
CA LEU A 253 11.53 -35.57 -0.26
C LEU A 253 11.95 -36.92 0.28
N THR A 254 13.24 -37.09 0.61
CA THR A 254 13.76 -38.37 1.12
C THR A 254 13.66 -38.48 2.64
N THR A 255 13.97 -37.39 3.35
CA THR A 255 14.08 -37.40 4.82
C THR A 255 12.97 -36.66 5.53
N GLY A 256 12.24 -35.77 4.83
CA GLY A 256 11.26 -34.83 5.42
C GLY A 256 11.89 -33.70 6.22
N ALA A 257 13.23 -33.65 6.31
CA ALA A 257 13.92 -32.58 7.05
C ALA A 257 13.98 -31.29 6.27
N PRO A 258 14.04 -30.11 6.93
CA PRO A 258 14.28 -28.84 6.27
C PRO A 258 15.63 -28.84 5.53
N VAL A 259 15.67 -28.27 4.33
CA VAL A 259 16.86 -28.07 3.52
C VAL A 259 16.81 -26.68 2.92
N SER A 260 17.93 -25.92 3.03
CA SER A 260 18.03 -24.56 2.50
C SER A 260 17.78 -24.50 1.00
N LEU A 261 17.12 -23.47 0.53
CA LEU A 261 17.11 -23.13 -0.89
C LEU A 261 18.52 -22.73 -1.34
N VAL A 262 18.74 -22.76 -2.65
CA VAL A 262 20.03 -22.43 -3.27
C VAL A 262 19.97 -20.98 -3.74
N GLY A 263 20.69 -20.11 -3.06
CA GLY A 263 20.87 -18.70 -3.41
C GLY A 263 22.08 -18.45 -4.31
N PRO A 264 22.36 -17.20 -4.65
CA PRO A 264 23.47 -16.81 -5.53
C PRO A 264 24.84 -17.28 -4.98
N ASP A 265 25.04 -17.20 -3.67
CA ASP A 265 26.30 -17.52 -2.99
C ASP A 265 26.31 -18.91 -2.33
N GLY A 266 25.30 -19.73 -2.58
CA GLY A 266 25.14 -21.05 -2.00
C GLY A 266 23.82 -21.26 -1.24
N PRO A 267 23.80 -22.17 -0.25
CA PRO A 267 22.61 -22.40 0.56
C PRO A 267 22.21 -21.14 1.34
N LEU A 268 20.94 -20.77 1.24
CA LEU A 268 20.41 -19.59 1.95
C LEU A 268 20.47 -19.79 3.48
N ALA A 269 20.79 -18.71 4.19
CA ALA A 269 20.70 -18.64 5.64
C ALA A 269 19.23 -18.50 6.10
N PRO A 270 18.90 -18.87 7.36
CA PRO A 270 17.54 -18.76 7.88
C PRO A 270 16.97 -17.34 7.91
N ALA A 271 17.84 -16.32 7.92
CA ALA A 271 17.47 -14.91 7.95
C ALA A 271 17.43 -14.24 6.57
N ASP A 272 17.78 -14.97 5.50
CA ASP A 272 17.68 -14.46 4.14
C ASP A 272 16.22 -14.45 3.70
N LEU A 273 15.85 -13.43 2.94
CA LEU A 273 14.49 -13.25 2.43
C LEU A 273 14.45 -13.64 0.95
N VAL A 274 13.51 -14.53 0.61
CA VAL A 274 13.26 -14.91 -0.79
C VAL A 274 12.12 -14.07 -1.33
N LEU A 275 12.44 -13.22 -2.29
CA LEU A 275 11.50 -12.24 -2.81
C LEU A 275 10.37 -12.88 -3.61
N LEU A 276 9.18 -12.30 -3.55
CA LEU A 276 8.01 -12.80 -4.29
C LEU A 276 8.28 -12.90 -5.81
N ARG A 277 9.17 -12.06 -6.35
CA ARG A 277 9.63 -12.14 -7.74
C ARG A 277 10.37 -13.43 -8.11
N ALA A 278 10.78 -14.22 -7.13
CA ALA A 278 11.36 -15.56 -7.37
C ALA A 278 10.32 -16.60 -7.77
N ALA A 279 9.02 -16.30 -7.72
CA ALA A 279 7.93 -17.24 -7.94
C ALA A 279 8.06 -18.05 -9.24
N ASP A 280 8.38 -17.38 -10.37
CA ASP A 280 8.56 -18.07 -11.66
C ASP A 280 9.78 -19.00 -11.67
N SER A 281 10.89 -18.59 -11.03
CA SER A 281 12.09 -19.42 -10.87
C SER A 281 11.80 -20.66 -10.01
N LEU A 282 11.14 -20.45 -8.87
CA LEU A 282 10.73 -21.54 -7.98
C LEU A 282 9.76 -22.50 -8.69
N ALA A 283 8.82 -21.98 -9.49
CA ALA A 283 7.83 -22.77 -10.21
C ALA A 283 8.45 -23.78 -11.19
N ILE A 284 9.65 -23.50 -11.71
CA ILE A 284 10.41 -24.41 -12.58
C ILE A 284 11.52 -25.18 -11.85
N GLY A 285 11.54 -25.12 -10.50
CA GLY A 285 12.49 -25.83 -9.65
C GLY A 285 13.83 -25.14 -9.42
N THR A 286 14.04 -23.93 -9.95
CA THR A 286 15.25 -23.12 -9.68
C THR A 286 15.21 -22.58 -8.26
N GLY A 287 16.33 -22.58 -7.55
CA GLY A 287 16.40 -22.27 -6.11
C GLY A 287 16.13 -23.47 -5.22
N ILE A 288 15.53 -24.55 -5.74
CA ILE A 288 15.19 -25.74 -4.96
C ILE A 288 16.27 -26.78 -5.14
N PRO A 289 16.90 -27.28 -4.05
CA PRO A 289 17.94 -28.30 -4.15
C PRO A 289 17.39 -29.60 -4.75
N VAL A 290 18.24 -30.40 -5.40
CA VAL A 290 17.85 -31.72 -5.92
C VAL A 290 17.32 -32.57 -4.76
N GLY A 291 16.10 -33.15 -4.93
CA GLY A 291 15.42 -33.89 -3.89
C GLY A 291 14.67 -33.01 -2.87
N GLY A 292 14.63 -31.70 -3.07
CA GLY A 292 13.78 -30.79 -2.31
C GLY A 292 12.34 -30.72 -2.88
N TYR A 293 11.37 -30.52 -2.01
CA TYR A 293 9.96 -30.38 -2.40
C TYR A 293 9.70 -28.97 -2.96
N ASN A 294 9.04 -28.92 -4.11
CA ASN A 294 8.64 -27.63 -4.70
C ASN A 294 7.24 -27.23 -4.24
N TYR A 295 7.17 -26.27 -3.32
CA TYR A 295 5.90 -25.74 -2.79
C TYR A 295 5.10 -24.93 -3.81
N VAL A 296 5.78 -24.30 -4.77
CA VAL A 296 5.12 -23.45 -5.77
C VAL A 296 4.48 -24.30 -6.87
N ASN A 297 5.22 -25.29 -7.35
CA ASN A 297 4.76 -26.21 -8.39
C ASN A 297 5.24 -27.65 -8.08
N PRO A 298 4.45 -28.45 -7.36
CA PRO A 298 4.82 -29.80 -6.97
C PRO A 298 5.16 -30.74 -8.16
N ALA A 299 4.73 -30.38 -9.38
CA ALA A 299 5.02 -31.17 -10.57
C ALA A 299 6.43 -30.91 -11.15
N ALA A 300 7.09 -29.82 -10.75
CA ALA A 300 8.43 -29.47 -11.19
C ALA A 300 9.46 -29.78 -10.10
N PRO A 301 10.33 -30.79 -10.25
CA PRO A 301 11.32 -31.15 -9.25
C PRO A 301 12.37 -30.04 -9.08
N GLY A 302 12.96 -29.96 -7.88
CA GLY A 302 14.11 -29.10 -7.64
C GLY A 302 15.28 -29.48 -8.56
N ASN A 303 15.88 -28.49 -9.21
CA ASN A 303 16.95 -28.67 -10.20
C ASN A 303 18.36 -28.31 -9.67
N GLY A 304 18.45 -27.80 -8.42
CA GLY A 304 19.70 -27.41 -7.78
C GLY A 304 20.37 -26.14 -8.33
N ARG A 305 19.73 -25.45 -9.30
CA ARG A 305 20.25 -24.18 -9.82
C ARG A 305 19.98 -23.06 -8.81
N PRO A 306 20.91 -22.10 -8.63
CA PRO A 306 20.72 -21.00 -7.69
C PRO A 306 19.65 -20.02 -8.17
N LEU A 307 18.98 -19.38 -7.21
CA LEU A 307 18.24 -18.14 -7.43
C LEU A 307 19.20 -17.04 -7.88
N LEU A 308 18.67 -16.05 -8.57
CA LEU A 308 19.43 -14.84 -8.91
C LEU A 308 19.58 -13.95 -7.66
N ASP A 309 20.64 -13.14 -7.63
CA ASP A 309 20.87 -12.14 -6.62
C ASP A 309 19.64 -11.24 -6.44
N SER A 310 19.09 -10.73 -7.51
CA SER A 310 17.86 -9.91 -7.50
C SER A 310 16.59 -10.63 -6.99
N GLN A 311 16.66 -11.90 -6.63
CA GLN A 311 15.54 -12.69 -6.08
C GLN A 311 15.70 -13.02 -4.59
N VAL A 312 16.78 -12.56 -3.99
CA VAL A 312 17.12 -12.78 -2.59
C VAL A 312 17.55 -11.44 -1.98
N LEU A 313 17.14 -11.18 -0.76
CA LEU A 313 17.68 -10.11 0.07
C LEU A 313 18.31 -10.78 1.30
N ASN A 314 19.64 -10.74 1.39
CA ASN A 314 20.34 -11.40 2.49
C ASN A 314 20.18 -10.61 3.81
N ALA A 315 20.59 -11.21 4.92
CA ALA A 315 20.42 -10.63 6.25
C ALA A 315 21.15 -9.29 6.43
N LEU A 316 22.31 -9.09 5.78
CA LEU A 316 23.05 -7.82 5.86
C LEU A 316 22.32 -6.74 5.08
N GLU A 317 21.88 -7.03 3.87
CA GLU A 317 21.11 -6.12 3.04
C GLU A 317 19.77 -5.74 3.72
N SER A 318 19.10 -6.72 4.33
CA SER A 318 17.89 -6.44 5.13
C SER A 318 18.17 -5.47 6.28
N ALA A 319 19.29 -5.64 6.99
CA ALA A 319 19.69 -4.74 8.08
C ALA A 319 20.04 -3.33 7.57
N GLU A 320 20.66 -3.20 6.39
CA GLU A 320 20.93 -1.91 5.75
C GLU A 320 19.64 -1.18 5.40
N ILE A 321 18.66 -1.86 4.81
CA ILE A 321 17.33 -1.31 4.51
C ILE A 321 16.63 -0.86 5.79
N GLN A 322 16.63 -1.68 6.84
CA GLN A 322 16.03 -1.31 8.14
C GLN A 322 16.71 -0.10 8.77
N SER A 323 18.03 0.01 8.64
CA SER A 323 18.79 1.18 9.09
C SER A 323 18.40 2.44 8.32
N ALA A 324 18.21 2.34 7.00
CA ALA A 324 17.74 3.45 6.17
C ALA A 324 16.31 3.89 6.58
N VAL A 325 15.38 2.95 6.75
CA VAL A 325 14.02 3.22 7.26
C VAL A 325 14.06 3.96 8.59
N ALA A 326 14.95 3.55 9.51
CA ALA A 326 15.07 4.20 10.82
C ALA A 326 15.59 5.64 10.70
N ALA A 327 16.55 5.89 9.79
CA ALA A 327 17.11 7.22 9.54
C ALA A 327 16.07 8.14 8.88
N GLU A 328 15.40 7.70 7.84
CA GLU A 328 14.33 8.45 7.16
C GLU A 328 13.19 8.79 8.13
N ASN A 329 12.80 7.85 8.98
CA ASN A 329 11.81 8.09 10.03
C ASN A 329 12.28 9.08 11.10
N THR A 330 13.59 9.22 11.34
CA THR A 330 14.12 10.28 12.20
C THR A 330 13.91 11.64 11.55
N THR A 331 14.32 11.80 10.29
CA THR A 331 14.06 13.02 9.50
C THR A 331 12.59 13.43 9.53
N ILE A 332 11.67 12.48 9.28
CA ILE A 332 10.22 12.75 9.24
C ILE A 332 9.69 13.20 10.62
N ARG A 333 10.15 12.58 11.72
CA ARG A 333 9.75 12.95 13.09
C ARG A 333 10.27 14.34 13.47
N ASP A 334 11.51 14.66 13.12
CA ASP A 334 12.12 15.96 13.39
C ASP A 334 11.41 17.05 12.58
N ALA A 335 11.10 16.80 11.31
CA ALA A 335 10.30 17.67 10.48
C ALA A 335 8.89 17.89 11.05
N ALA A 336 8.22 16.82 11.51
CA ALA A 336 6.89 16.91 12.13
C ALA A 336 6.91 17.76 13.41
N THR A 337 7.95 17.58 14.23
CA THR A 337 8.15 18.36 15.45
C THR A 337 8.38 19.84 15.13
N THR A 338 9.28 20.13 14.20
CA THR A 338 9.64 21.49 13.79
C THR A 338 8.45 22.23 13.16
N ALA A 339 7.71 21.56 12.30
CA ALA A 339 6.54 22.14 11.62
C ALA A 339 5.27 22.14 12.49
N GLY A 340 5.28 21.52 13.65
CA GLY A 340 4.07 21.33 14.45
C GLY A 340 3.02 20.48 13.76
N ALA A 341 3.44 19.51 12.94
CA ALA A 341 2.57 18.63 12.15
C ALA A 341 2.01 17.45 12.98
N ALA A 342 0.93 16.83 12.50
CA ALA A 342 0.52 15.52 12.96
C ALA A 342 1.48 14.45 12.42
N LEU A 343 1.92 13.52 13.26
CA LEU A 343 2.76 12.40 12.87
C LEU A 343 1.90 11.14 12.76
N VAL A 344 1.84 10.55 11.57
CA VAL A 344 1.10 9.33 11.26
C VAL A 344 2.07 8.16 11.27
N ASP A 345 2.09 7.36 12.33
CA ASP A 345 3.09 6.29 12.53
C ASP A 345 2.73 5.01 11.75
N LEU A 346 2.81 5.07 10.41
CA LEU A 346 2.58 3.92 9.54
C LEU A 346 3.57 2.78 9.80
N ASN A 347 4.82 3.09 10.19
CA ASN A 347 5.80 2.10 10.61
C ASN A 347 5.32 1.30 11.82
N GLY A 348 4.77 2.00 12.82
CA GLY A 348 4.20 1.37 14.01
C GLY A 348 3.00 0.47 13.67
N LEU A 349 2.12 0.93 12.80
CA LEU A 349 0.96 0.14 12.33
C LEU A 349 1.41 -1.14 11.61
N LEU A 350 2.39 -1.06 10.71
CA LEU A 350 2.90 -2.25 10.01
C LEU A 350 3.58 -3.21 10.98
N ARG A 351 4.34 -2.71 11.96
CA ARG A 351 4.96 -3.55 12.99
C ARG A 351 3.90 -4.28 13.82
N GLU A 352 2.80 -3.64 14.19
CA GLU A 352 1.67 -4.30 14.86
C GLU A 352 1.05 -5.38 13.95
N ALA A 353 0.78 -5.03 12.69
CA ALA A 353 0.22 -5.95 11.70
C ALA A 353 1.07 -7.21 11.50
N SER A 354 2.41 -7.07 11.50
CA SER A 354 3.35 -8.18 11.28
C SER A 354 3.61 -9.03 12.53
N THR A 355 3.28 -8.55 13.72
CA THR A 355 3.55 -9.27 14.99
C THR A 355 2.29 -9.82 15.64
N THR A 356 1.36 -8.97 16.02
CA THR A 356 0.12 -9.33 16.72
C THR A 356 -1.11 -9.35 15.82
N GLY A 357 -1.00 -8.72 14.64
CA GLY A 357 -2.12 -8.46 13.74
C GLY A 357 -2.96 -7.27 14.18
N LEU A 358 -3.75 -6.74 13.25
CA LEU A 358 -4.71 -5.68 13.50
C LEU A 358 -6.08 -6.28 13.81
N HIS A 359 -6.75 -5.79 14.84
CA HIS A 359 -8.01 -6.35 15.31
C HIS A 359 -9.20 -5.46 14.91
N TYR A 360 -10.20 -6.08 14.28
CA TYR A 360 -11.47 -5.40 13.98
C TYR A 360 -12.63 -6.38 14.03
N GLN A 361 -13.68 -6.06 14.80
CA GLN A 361 -14.91 -6.87 14.95
C GLN A 361 -14.67 -8.36 15.24
N GLY A 362 -13.68 -8.68 16.10
CA GLY A 362 -13.35 -10.05 16.49
C GLY A 362 -12.51 -10.83 15.47
N HIS A 363 -12.10 -10.22 14.38
CA HIS A 363 -11.16 -10.77 13.41
C HIS A 363 -9.76 -10.18 13.61
N THR A 364 -8.73 -10.98 13.32
CA THR A 364 -7.34 -10.56 13.28
C THR A 364 -6.87 -10.54 11.83
N TYR A 365 -6.33 -9.40 11.40
CA TYR A 365 -5.75 -9.20 10.07
C TYR A 365 -4.24 -9.07 10.21
N ALA A 366 -3.50 -9.71 9.30
CA ALA A 366 -2.04 -9.83 9.39
C ALA A 366 -1.37 -9.62 8.03
N THR A 367 -0.05 -9.70 8.01
CA THR A 367 0.75 -9.55 6.79
C THR A 367 0.87 -10.84 5.97
N ASP A 368 0.17 -11.91 6.31
CA ASP A 368 0.19 -13.15 5.53
C ASP A 368 -0.35 -12.91 4.11
N PHE A 369 0.41 -13.32 3.09
CA PHE A 369 0.04 -13.11 1.70
C PHE A 369 -1.31 -13.76 1.37
N VAL A 370 -2.19 -13.04 0.69
CA VAL A 370 -3.56 -13.42 0.30
C VAL A 370 -4.49 -13.67 1.49
N THR A 371 -4.03 -14.29 2.56
CA THR A 371 -4.87 -14.78 3.68
C THR A 371 -4.93 -13.83 4.86
N GLY A 372 -3.92 -12.95 5.01
CA GLY A 372 -3.85 -11.99 6.12
C GLY A 372 -4.80 -10.81 5.98
N GLY A 373 -5.23 -10.51 4.76
CA GLY A 373 -6.24 -9.49 4.46
C GLY A 373 -5.73 -8.06 4.37
N LEU A 374 -4.48 -7.78 4.72
CA LEU A 374 -3.93 -6.42 4.71
C LEU A 374 -3.17 -6.07 3.42
N PHE A 375 -2.65 -7.07 2.71
CA PHE A 375 -1.86 -6.86 1.49
C PHE A 375 -2.57 -7.42 0.26
N SER A 376 -2.44 -6.68 -0.83
CA SER A 376 -3.03 -7.00 -2.11
C SER A 376 -2.23 -8.08 -2.87
N LEU A 377 -2.69 -8.45 -4.07
CA LEU A 377 -2.12 -9.56 -4.84
C LEU A 377 -0.70 -9.32 -5.36
N ASP A 378 -0.16 -8.12 -5.25
CA ASP A 378 1.24 -7.82 -5.54
C ASP A 378 2.18 -8.05 -4.34
N GLY A 379 1.61 -8.29 -3.15
CA GLY A 379 2.35 -8.53 -1.92
C GLY A 379 3.04 -7.30 -1.33
N VAL A 380 2.79 -6.12 -1.89
CA VAL A 380 3.42 -4.84 -1.52
C VAL A 380 2.40 -3.84 -1.00
N HIS A 381 1.32 -3.62 -1.76
CA HIS A 381 0.39 -2.53 -1.50
C HIS A 381 -0.75 -2.95 -0.58
N PRO A 382 -1.26 -1.99 0.22
CA PRO A 382 -2.40 -2.22 1.09
C PRO A 382 -3.66 -2.59 0.31
N THR A 383 -4.53 -3.41 0.90
CA THR A 383 -5.91 -3.60 0.44
C THR A 383 -6.80 -2.42 0.82
N ASP A 384 -8.01 -2.32 0.24
CA ASP A 384 -9.04 -1.36 0.66
C ASP A 384 -9.26 -1.38 2.19
N LEU A 385 -9.20 -2.56 2.82
CA LEU A 385 -9.32 -2.69 4.27
C LEU A 385 -8.12 -2.07 5.00
N ALA A 386 -6.91 -2.35 4.55
CA ALA A 386 -5.70 -1.80 5.16
C ALA A 386 -5.64 -0.28 4.98
N HIS A 387 -6.09 0.25 3.83
CA HIS A 387 -6.26 1.70 3.65
C HIS A 387 -7.24 2.31 4.66
N GLY A 388 -8.28 1.60 5.02
CA GLY A 388 -9.19 2.03 6.09
C GLY A 388 -8.52 2.11 7.46
N PHE A 389 -7.65 1.14 7.81
CA PHE A 389 -6.83 1.21 9.03
C PHE A 389 -5.86 2.40 9.00
N ILE A 390 -5.19 2.63 7.87
CA ILE A 390 -4.27 3.78 7.70
C ILE A 390 -5.04 5.10 7.80
N ALA A 391 -6.25 5.19 7.23
CA ALA A 391 -7.10 6.37 7.35
C ALA A 391 -7.47 6.66 8.81
N ASN A 392 -7.84 5.63 9.59
CA ASN A 392 -8.14 5.77 11.01
C ASN A 392 -6.91 6.18 11.83
N LEU A 393 -5.74 5.62 11.53
CA LEU A 393 -4.47 6.06 12.12
C LEU A 393 -4.20 7.54 11.85
N MET A 394 -4.41 8.01 10.61
CA MET A 394 -4.27 9.43 10.26
C MET A 394 -5.30 10.30 10.99
N ILE A 395 -6.55 9.85 11.08
CA ILE A 395 -7.60 10.54 11.84
C ILE A 395 -7.19 10.70 13.31
N ASP A 396 -6.69 9.65 13.96
CA ASP A 396 -6.26 9.69 15.35
C ASP A 396 -5.09 10.67 15.55
N ALA A 397 -4.09 10.65 14.67
CA ALA A 397 -2.96 11.57 14.73
C ALA A 397 -3.41 13.04 14.56
N VAL A 398 -4.31 13.30 13.62
CA VAL A 398 -4.84 14.64 13.34
C VAL A 398 -5.75 15.12 14.49
N ASN A 399 -6.62 14.26 15.00
CA ASN A 399 -7.47 14.57 16.16
C ASN A 399 -6.62 14.93 17.38
N ALA A 400 -5.59 14.13 17.68
CA ALA A 400 -4.70 14.37 18.80
C ALA A 400 -3.90 15.68 18.63
N LYS A 401 -3.39 15.95 17.42
CA LYS A 401 -2.54 17.12 17.18
C LYS A 401 -3.31 18.44 17.17
N TYR A 402 -4.47 18.45 16.51
CA TYR A 402 -5.21 19.69 16.25
C TYR A 402 -6.46 19.86 17.12
N GLY A 403 -6.73 18.94 18.04
CA GLY A 403 -7.97 18.96 18.84
C GLY A 403 -9.21 18.81 17.98
N ALA A 404 -9.08 18.12 16.84
CA ALA A 404 -10.20 17.82 15.97
C ALA A 404 -11.01 16.63 16.51
N HIS A 405 -12.22 16.45 15.98
CA HIS A 405 -13.09 15.29 16.25
C HIS A 405 -13.62 14.76 14.91
N ILE A 406 -12.71 14.20 14.12
CA ILE A 406 -13.03 13.53 12.87
C ILE A 406 -13.43 12.09 13.21
N PRO A 407 -14.61 11.61 12.78
CA PRO A 407 -15.03 10.24 13.05
C PRO A 407 -14.23 9.24 12.24
N HIS A 408 -14.01 8.05 12.80
CA HIS A 408 -13.33 6.97 12.09
C HIS A 408 -14.12 6.49 10.86
N VAL A 409 -13.39 5.99 9.89
CA VAL A 409 -13.93 5.24 8.74
C VAL A 409 -14.54 3.94 9.24
N ASN A 410 -15.73 3.62 8.77
CA ASN A 410 -16.35 2.31 9.02
C ASN A 410 -15.69 1.25 8.11
N LEU A 411 -15.01 0.28 8.70
CA LEU A 411 -14.30 -0.78 7.97
C LEU A 411 -15.17 -1.98 7.61
N SER A 412 -16.45 -2.02 8.03
CA SER A 412 -17.30 -3.22 7.94
C SER A 412 -17.46 -3.75 6.51
N GLU A 413 -17.62 -2.86 5.52
CA GLU A 413 -17.78 -3.26 4.12
C GLU A 413 -16.50 -3.90 3.56
N SER A 414 -15.36 -3.26 3.79
CA SER A 414 -14.06 -3.77 3.36
C SER A 414 -13.65 -5.03 4.10
N ALA A 415 -13.94 -5.14 5.41
CA ALA A 415 -13.69 -6.31 6.21
C ALA A 415 -14.52 -7.53 5.74
N THR A 416 -15.79 -7.33 5.37
CA THR A 416 -16.65 -8.41 4.84
C THR A 416 -16.15 -8.90 3.49
N ALA A 417 -15.75 -8.00 2.60
CA ALA A 417 -15.17 -8.35 1.31
C ALA A 417 -13.87 -9.15 1.44
N THR A 418 -13.04 -8.79 2.42
CA THR A 418 -11.76 -9.47 2.70
C THR A 418 -11.97 -10.84 3.35
N SER A 419 -12.87 -10.97 4.31
CA SER A 419 -13.14 -12.23 5.01
C SER A 419 -13.82 -13.30 4.13
N SER A 420 -14.50 -12.87 3.05
CA SER A 420 -15.04 -13.78 2.05
C SER A 420 -13.99 -14.29 1.04
N ARG A 421 -12.80 -13.70 1.03
CA ARG A 421 -11.67 -14.11 0.20
C ARG A 421 -10.84 -15.13 0.97
N LEU A 422 -11.07 -16.41 0.67
CA LEU A 422 -10.17 -17.53 0.95
C LEU A 422 -9.83 -17.81 2.43
N GLN A 423 -10.58 -18.71 3.03
CA GLN A 423 -10.03 -19.51 4.14
C GLN A 423 -9.25 -20.71 3.56
N PRO A 424 -7.92 -20.75 3.67
CA PRO A 424 -7.18 -21.96 3.32
C PRO A 424 -7.52 -23.06 4.30
N ALA A 425 -7.44 -24.30 3.86
CA ALA A 425 -7.53 -25.45 4.75
C ALA A 425 -6.52 -25.28 5.88
N ARG A 426 -6.96 -25.50 7.13
CA ARG A 426 -6.10 -25.39 8.33
C ARG A 426 -4.76 -26.08 8.08
N GLY A 427 -3.67 -25.32 8.11
CA GLY A 427 -2.31 -25.84 8.21
C GLY A 427 -1.38 -25.64 7.01
N SER A 428 -1.81 -25.04 5.90
CA SER A 428 -0.91 -24.72 4.78
C SER A 428 -1.04 -23.27 4.37
N LYS A 429 0.07 -22.52 4.43
CA LYS A 429 0.17 -21.22 3.74
C LYS A 429 0.24 -21.50 2.23
N PRO A 430 -0.63 -20.94 1.39
CA PRO A 430 -0.51 -21.12 -0.04
C PRO A 430 0.78 -20.44 -0.54
N MET A 431 1.60 -21.20 -1.27
CA MET A 431 2.77 -20.66 -1.96
C MET A 431 2.34 -20.25 -3.36
N PRO A 432 2.35 -18.95 -3.68
CA PRO A 432 1.83 -18.46 -4.94
C PRO A 432 2.80 -18.70 -6.10
N TRP A 433 2.23 -19.08 -7.24
CA TRP A 433 2.88 -18.86 -8.52
C TRP A 433 2.30 -17.60 -9.14
N ILE A 434 3.11 -16.56 -9.25
CA ILE A 434 2.72 -15.28 -9.83
C ILE A 434 3.43 -15.15 -11.17
N GLN A 435 2.68 -15.24 -12.26
CA GLN A 435 3.25 -15.11 -13.59
C GLN A 435 3.78 -13.69 -13.82
N GLY A 436 5.03 -13.57 -14.23
CA GLY A 436 5.70 -12.28 -14.39
C GLY A 436 6.05 -11.64 -13.04
N ALA A 437 6.28 -12.44 -12.00
CA ALA A 437 6.63 -11.99 -10.67
C ALA A 437 7.90 -11.10 -10.63
N ASP A 438 8.78 -11.24 -11.60
CA ASP A 438 9.93 -10.37 -11.83
C ASP A 438 9.55 -8.91 -12.10
N ARG A 439 8.29 -8.65 -12.47
CA ARG A 439 7.74 -7.31 -12.75
C ARG A 439 6.87 -6.77 -11.62
N LEU A 440 6.68 -7.51 -10.53
CA LEU A 440 5.76 -7.14 -9.45
C LEU A 440 6.23 -5.97 -8.61
N CYS A 441 7.33 -5.46 -8.71
CA CYS A 441 7.78 -4.22 -8.08
C CYS A 441 8.77 -3.55 -9.02
N PRO A 442 8.30 -2.96 -10.12
CA PRO A 442 9.17 -2.31 -11.10
C PRO A 442 9.68 -0.96 -10.59
N ILE A 443 9.95 -0.87 -9.28
CA ILE A 443 10.54 0.31 -8.68
C ILE A 443 11.98 0.35 -9.11
N VAL A 444 12.34 1.42 -9.76
CA VAL A 444 13.67 1.88 -10.17
C VAL A 444 14.78 0.82 -10.04
N MET A 445 15.28 0.32 -11.16
CA MET A 445 16.41 -0.62 -11.16
C MET A 445 17.67 0.08 -10.63
N PRO A 446 18.61 -0.62 -9.99
CA PRO A 446 19.84 -0.03 -9.41
C PRO A 446 20.69 0.81 -10.37
N GLY A 447 20.46 0.76 -11.67
CA GLY A 447 21.10 1.63 -12.66
C GLY A 447 20.39 2.95 -12.92
N ASP A 448 19.17 3.14 -12.40
CA ASP A 448 18.44 4.40 -12.47
C ASP A 448 18.80 5.33 -11.31
N VAL A 449 19.68 4.88 -10.42
CA VAL A 449 20.19 5.68 -9.31
C VAL A 449 20.89 6.90 -9.89
N ILE A 450 20.64 8.04 -9.30
CA ILE A 450 21.41 9.26 -9.40
C ILE A 450 22.86 8.95 -8.91
N ALA A 451 23.55 8.07 -9.61
CA ALA A 451 24.98 7.89 -9.51
C ALA A 451 25.61 9.06 -10.26
N ALA A 452 26.09 10.01 -9.53
CA ALA A 452 26.80 11.18 -9.99
C ALA A 452 25.94 12.42 -10.36
N ARG A 453 25.55 13.13 -9.38
CA ARG A 453 25.67 14.58 -9.38
C ARG A 453 26.46 15.04 -8.16
#